data_d95fada6e7161ad16dd78904b3fe484b
#
_entry.id   d95fada6e7161ad16dd78904b3fe484b
#
_cell.length_a   1.000
_cell.length_b   1.000
_cell.length_c   1.000
_cell.angle_alpha   90.00
_cell.angle_beta   90.00
_cell.angle_gamma   90.00
#
_symmetry.space_group_name_H-M   'P 1'
#
loop_
_entity.id
_entity.type
_entity.pdbx_description
1 polymer ?
#
loop_
_entity_poly.entity_id
_entity_poly.type
_entity_poly.pdbx_seq_one_letter_code
_entity_poly.pdbx_strand_id
1 'polypeptide(L)'
;MSLIDQIQKRLNATVIIIEHRLEEVLSQPIDRIILIDDRQVVANKTPNELLHENKLENIGIRSPLYLKALEKANIDIEQIPDISSVDKLPDNSIISEKLKEWEQKNTLKINSIEPKPLLELKDVGHRYSKMQVNPLHDVNTTINQGDFISIVGQNGAGKTTLCRIICGFISNEGRILLNGEDISNLSIKERSEKIGYVMQDPNQMISQKMIFDEVALGLRLRGYSKKDIKDKVYQALKICGLYPYRNWPISALSFGQKKRVTIASILVLEPELIILDEPTAGQDWKTYTEIMSFLKKLNEQGKTIMIITHDMYLMMEYTNRSLAFANGELIADTDPIKLLTVKNLVKKAALKRTSLYDLAKKYNLNNPDNFVRAYIDSERDK
;
A
#
# COMPACT_ATOMS: atom_id res chain seq x y z
N MET A 1 -11.69 -3.10 23.72
CA MET A 1 -13.04 -3.22 23.12
C MET A 1 -13.17 -2.17 22.04
N SER A 2 -13.58 -2.56 20.83
CA SER A 2 -13.79 -1.59 19.77
C SER A 2 -15.02 -0.72 20.07
N LEU A 3 -15.10 0.47 19.45
CA LEU A 3 -16.27 1.34 19.58
C LEU A 3 -17.54 0.61 19.10
N ILE A 4 -17.42 -0.24 18.09
CA ILE A 4 -18.49 -1.06 17.54
C ILE A 4 -19.04 -2.02 18.58
N ASP A 5 -18.18 -2.74 19.34
CA ASP A 5 -18.59 -3.65 20.41
C ASP A 5 -19.33 -2.92 21.53
N GLN A 6 -18.89 -1.68 21.83
CA GLN A 6 -19.58 -0.87 22.85
C GLN A 6 -20.98 -0.44 22.37
N ILE A 7 -21.12 -0.07 21.12
CA ILE A 7 -22.41 0.31 20.52
C ILE A 7 -23.33 -0.91 20.47
N GLN A 8 -22.85 -2.05 19.97
CA GLN A 8 -23.61 -3.29 19.91
C GLN A 8 -24.17 -3.69 21.28
N LYS A 9 -23.30 -3.71 22.31
CA LYS A 9 -23.72 -4.08 23.67
C LYS A 9 -24.67 -3.09 24.31
N ARG A 10 -24.47 -1.78 24.08
CA ARG A 10 -25.33 -0.73 24.68
C ARG A 10 -26.70 -0.68 24.05
N LEU A 11 -26.78 -0.86 22.73
CA LEU A 11 -28.01 -0.70 21.97
C LEU A 11 -28.72 -2.03 21.65
N ASN A 12 -28.10 -3.18 22.01
CA ASN A 12 -28.52 -4.52 21.60
C ASN A 12 -28.83 -4.59 20.09
N ALA A 13 -27.96 -3.95 19.30
CA ALA A 13 -28.17 -3.75 17.87
C ALA A 13 -27.46 -4.83 17.05
N THR A 14 -28.04 -5.19 15.91
CA THR A 14 -27.34 -5.96 14.87
C THR A 14 -26.42 -5.01 14.11
N VAL A 15 -25.16 -5.37 13.98
CA VAL A 15 -24.15 -4.59 13.27
C VAL A 15 -23.76 -5.31 11.98
N ILE A 16 -23.85 -4.61 10.85
CA ILE A 16 -23.40 -5.10 9.55
C ILE A 16 -22.21 -4.25 9.13
N ILE A 17 -21.08 -4.93 8.83
CA ILE A 17 -19.83 -4.30 8.37
C ILE A 17 -19.60 -4.72 6.93
N ILE A 18 -19.39 -3.76 6.04
CA ILE A 18 -18.99 -4.02 4.65
C ILE A 18 -17.48 -3.75 4.55
N GLU A 19 -16.71 -4.79 4.23
CA GLU A 19 -15.26 -4.72 4.17
C GLU A 19 -14.74 -5.71 3.11
N HIS A 20 -13.65 -5.36 2.44
CA HIS A 20 -12.98 -6.21 1.44
C HIS A 20 -11.78 -6.95 2.04
N ARG A 21 -11.26 -6.48 3.17
CA ARG A 21 -10.07 -7.03 3.84
C ARG A 21 -10.51 -7.98 4.95
N LEU A 22 -10.65 -9.25 4.59
CA LEU A 22 -11.16 -10.28 5.49
C LEU A 22 -10.37 -10.39 6.79
N GLU A 23 -9.05 -10.27 6.76
CA GLU A 23 -8.21 -10.35 7.97
C GLU A 23 -8.51 -9.22 8.97
N GLU A 24 -8.89 -8.05 8.51
CA GLU A 24 -9.33 -6.97 9.39
C GLU A 24 -10.67 -7.28 10.05
N VAL A 25 -11.58 -7.90 9.31
CA VAL A 25 -12.88 -8.36 9.82
C VAL A 25 -12.67 -9.43 10.89
N LEU A 26 -11.84 -10.43 10.62
CA LEU A 26 -11.55 -11.54 11.54
C LEU A 26 -10.82 -11.11 12.83
N SER A 27 -10.25 -9.91 12.86
CA SER A 27 -9.69 -9.34 14.10
C SER A 27 -10.73 -8.93 15.13
N GLN A 28 -12.02 -8.96 14.77
CA GLN A 28 -13.17 -8.65 15.62
C GLN A 28 -14.00 -9.92 15.87
N PRO A 29 -14.79 -9.97 16.96
CA PRO A 29 -15.76 -11.05 17.17
C PRO A 29 -16.89 -10.91 16.11
N ILE A 30 -16.92 -11.84 15.16
CA ILE A 30 -17.87 -11.89 14.06
C ILE A 30 -18.68 -13.18 14.16
N ASP A 31 -20.00 -13.09 14.13
CA ASP A 31 -20.90 -14.24 14.18
C ASP A 31 -21.01 -14.92 12.81
N ARG A 32 -21.18 -14.12 11.74
CA ARG A 32 -21.40 -14.61 10.38
C ARG A 32 -20.74 -13.71 9.34
N ILE A 33 -20.32 -14.34 8.24
CA ILE A 33 -19.80 -13.67 7.05
C ILE A 33 -20.71 -13.99 5.89
N ILE A 34 -21.20 -12.93 5.22
CA ILE A 34 -22.00 -13.04 4.00
C ILE A 34 -21.11 -12.61 2.84
N LEU A 35 -20.82 -13.53 1.93
CA LEU A 35 -20.10 -13.22 0.71
C LEU A 35 -21.08 -12.94 -0.42
N ILE A 36 -20.83 -11.85 -1.14
CA ILE A 36 -21.62 -11.42 -2.30
C ILE A 36 -20.69 -11.35 -3.50
N ASP A 37 -21.03 -12.10 -4.55
CA ASP A 37 -20.34 -12.08 -5.83
C ASP A 37 -21.37 -12.13 -6.95
N ASP A 38 -21.10 -11.43 -8.06
CA ASP A 38 -21.99 -11.30 -9.22
C ASP A 38 -23.48 -11.07 -8.84
N ARG A 39 -23.74 -10.17 -7.88
CA ARG A 39 -25.07 -9.77 -7.36
C ARG A 39 -25.82 -10.88 -6.63
N GLN A 40 -25.14 -11.95 -6.24
CA GLN A 40 -25.72 -13.09 -5.51
C GLN A 40 -25.00 -13.31 -4.20
N VAL A 41 -25.72 -13.84 -3.20
CA VAL A 41 -25.11 -14.33 -1.96
C VAL A 41 -24.52 -15.71 -2.26
N VAL A 42 -23.19 -15.78 -2.32
CA VAL A 42 -22.45 -17.03 -2.60
C VAL A 42 -22.11 -17.81 -1.34
N ALA A 43 -22.07 -17.16 -0.18
CA ALA A 43 -21.92 -17.84 1.11
C ALA A 43 -22.57 -17.03 2.24
N ASN A 44 -23.08 -17.74 3.26
CA ASN A 44 -23.53 -17.18 4.54
C ASN A 44 -23.16 -18.17 5.66
N LYS A 45 -21.95 -17.98 6.23
CA LYS A 45 -21.29 -18.96 7.08
C LYS A 45 -20.64 -18.30 8.29
N THR A 46 -20.29 -19.12 9.27
CA THR A 46 -19.38 -18.69 10.34
C THR A 46 -17.97 -18.47 9.76
N PRO A 47 -17.13 -17.64 10.42
CA PRO A 47 -15.75 -17.45 9.96
C PRO A 47 -14.99 -18.77 9.74
N ASN A 48 -15.12 -19.71 10.67
CA ASN A 48 -14.42 -20.98 10.59
C ASN A 48 -14.86 -21.84 9.39
N GLU A 49 -16.16 -21.99 9.19
CA GLU A 49 -16.71 -22.74 8.04
C GLU A 49 -16.28 -22.12 6.71
N LEU A 50 -16.28 -20.78 6.63
CA LEU A 50 -15.90 -20.08 5.42
C LEU A 50 -14.43 -20.29 5.06
N LEU A 51 -13.54 -20.22 6.03
CA LEU A 51 -12.09 -20.35 5.83
C LEU A 51 -11.69 -21.76 5.41
N HIS A 52 -12.37 -22.80 5.90
CA HIS A 52 -12.14 -24.19 5.47
C HIS A 52 -12.54 -24.46 4.02
N GLU A 53 -13.43 -23.66 3.43
CA GLU A 53 -13.82 -23.87 2.01
C GLU A 53 -12.75 -23.47 1.00
N ASN A 54 -11.74 -22.71 1.40
CA ASN A 54 -10.59 -22.25 0.60
C ASN A 54 -10.95 -21.69 -0.80
N LYS A 55 -12.11 -20.98 -0.90
CA LYS A 55 -12.63 -20.44 -2.17
C LYS A 55 -12.50 -18.91 -2.29
N LEU A 56 -11.92 -18.26 -1.29
CA LEU A 56 -11.91 -16.80 -1.15
C LEU A 56 -11.20 -16.10 -2.33
N GLU A 57 -10.07 -16.62 -2.77
CA GLU A 57 -9.29 -16.02 -3.85
C GLU A 57 -10.01 -16.08 -5.20
N ASN A 58 -10.84 -17.11 -5.41
CA ASN A 58 -11.64 -17.25 -6.64
C ASN A 58 -12.67 -16.13 -6.80
N ILE A 59 -13.13 -15.54 -5.70
CA ILE A 59 -14.07 -14.42 -5.66
C ILE A 59 -13.41 -13.08 -5.35
N GLY A 60 -12.09 -13.00 -5.50
CA GLY A 60 -11.33 -11.76 -5.33
C GLY A 60 -11.13 -11.32 -3.89
N ILE A 61 -11.24 -12.23 -2.91
CA ILE A 61 -10.97 -11.95 -1.49
C ILE A 61 -9.66 -12.63 -1.09
N ARG A 62 -8.74 -11.87 -0.51
CA ARG A 62 -7.47 -12.40 -0.02
C ARG A 62 -7.68 -13.28 1.20
N SER A 63 -7.07 -14.45 1.19
CA SER A 63 -6.99 -15.32 2.36
C SER A 63 -6.11 -14.70 3.45
N PRO A 64 -6.43 -14.92 4.76
CA PRO A 64 -5.59 -14.44 5.85
C PRO A 64 -4.15 -14.95 5.75
N LEU A 65 -3.18 -14.08 6.08
CA LEU A 65 -1.75 -14.41 5.94
C LEU A 65 -1.33 -15.61 6.77
N TYR A 66 -1.83 -15.74 8.00
CA TYR A 66 -1.47 -16.86 8.84
C TYR A 66 -1.89 -18.21 8.22
N LEU A 67 -3.03 -18.28 7.51
CA LEU A 67 -3.45 -19.50 6.81
C LEU A 67 -2.52 -19.80 5.64
N LYS A 68 -2.18 -18.81 4.83
CA LYS A 68 -1.21 -18.96 3.75
C LYS A 68 0.17 -19.39 4.24
N ALA A 69 0.59 -18.91 5.41
CA ALA A 69 1.83 -19.35 6.02
C ALA A 69 1.78 -20.81 6.50
N LEU A 70 0.64 -21.27 7.04
CA LEU A 70 0.43 -22.69 7.38
C LEU A 70 0.46 -23.57 6.13
N GLU A 71 -0.24 -23.18 5.05
CA GLU A 71 -0.22 -23.89 3.76
C GLU A 71 1.20 -24.00 3.18
N LYS A 72 1.98 -22.89 3.18
CA LYS A 72 3.38 -22.91 2.72
C LYS A 72 4.29 -23.82 3.54
N ALA A 73 4.00 -23.95 4.82
CA ALA A 73 4.71 -24.89 5.71
C ALA A 73 4.20 -26.34 5.57
N ASN A 74 3.37 -26.65 4.57
CA ASN A 74 2.74 -27.95 4.35
C ASN A 74 1.97 -28.47 5.58
N ILE A 75 1.24 -27.56 6.24
CA ILE A 75 0.33 -27.87 7.34
C ILE A 75 -1.07 -28.01 6.74
N ASP A 76 -1.69 -29.15 6.98
CA ASP A 76 -3.05 -29.44 6.54
C ASP A 76 -4.06 -28.69 7.42
N ILE A 77 -4.60 -27.60 6.89
CA ILE A 77 -5.56 -26.75 7.62
C ILE A 77 -6.93 -27.42 7.79
N GLU A 78 -7.28 -28.44 6.97
CA GLU A 78 -8.55 -29.15 7.07
C GLU A 78 -8.65 -29.97 8.37
N GLN A 79 -7.49 -30.38 8.92
CA GLN A 79 -7.41 -31.11 10.19
C GLN A 79 -7.43 -30.22 11.44
N ILE A 80 -7.43 -28.90 11.28
CA ILE A 80 -7.44 -27.97 12.39
C ILE A 80 -8.90 -27.60 12.73
N PRO A 81 -9.38 -27.83 13.97
CA PRO A 81 -10.80 -27.66 14.30
C PRO A 81 -11.32 -26.24 14.17
N ASP A 82 -10.52 -25.22 14.52
CA ASP A 82 -10.88 -23.83 14.39
C ASP A 82 -9.69 -22.99 13.86
N ILE A 83 -9.86 -22.50 12.63
CA ILE A 83 -8.88 -21.68 11.92
C ILE A 83 -9.35 -20.22 11.80
N SER A 84 -10.36 -19.79 12.52
CA SER A 84 -10.95 -18.46 12.38
C SER A 84 -10.08 -17.32 12.93
N SER A 85 -9.09 -17.62 13.76
CA SER A 85 -8.08 -16.67 14.23
C SER A 85 -6.81 -17.39 14.70
N VAL A 86 -5.69 -16.67 14.75
CA VAL A 86 -4.41 -17.21 15.25
C VAL A 86 -4.54 -17.75 16.66
N ASP A 87 -5.29 -17.07 17.53
CA ASP A 87 -5.45 -17.47 18.94
C ASP A 87 -6.17 -18.82 19.10
N LYS A 88 -7.05 -19.16 18.16
CA LYS A 88 -7.83 -20.41 18.19
C LYS A 88 -7.12 -21.61 17.59
N LEU A 89 -6.00 -21.39 16.90
CA LEU A 89 -5.17 -22.51 16.42
C LEU A 89 -4.72 -23.39 17.60
N PRO A 90 -4.62 -24.71 17.44
CA PRO A 90 -4.20 -25.61 18.52
C PRO A 90 -2.74 -25.39 18.92
N ASP A 91 -2.43 -25.57 20.21
CA ASP A 91 -1.05 -25.66 20.68
C ASP A 91 -0.47 -27.03 20.28
N ASN A 92 0.24 -27.06 19.15
CA ASN A 92 0.75 -28.29 18.53
C ASN A 92 2.23 -28.13 18.17
N SER A 93 3.07 -29.02 18.72
CA SER A 93 4.51 -29.02 18.46
C SER A 93 4.85 -29.30 16.99
N ILE A 94 4.06 -30.13 16.31
CA ILE A 94 4.26 -30.46 14.87
C ILE A 94 4.09 -29.20 14.01
N ILE A 95 3.09 -28.35 14.31
CA ILE A 95 2.90 -27.08 13.62
C ILE A 95 4.13 -26.17 13.86
N SER A 96 4.58 -26.09 15.12
CA SER A 96 5.76 -25.27 15.47
C SER A 96 7.02 -25.75 14.74
N GLU A 97 7.25 -27.06 14.67
CA GLU A 97 8.41 -27.64 13.98
C GLU A 97 8.37 -27.37 12.48
N LYS A 98 7.24 -27.63 11.82
CA LYS A 98 7.07 -27.35 10.38
C LYS A 98 7.26 -25.87 10.03
N LEU A 99 6.75 -24.96 10.84
CA LEU A 99 6.95 -23.51 10.64
C LEU A 99 8.44 -23.14 10.78
N LYS A 100 9.16 -23.70 11.76
CA LYS A 100 10.61 -23.48 11.96
C LYS A 100 11.43 -24.04 10.79
N GLU A 101 11.12 -25.24 10.33
CA GLU A 101 11.79 -25.83 9.16
C GLU A 101 11.56 -24.99 7.90
N TRP A 102 10.33 -24.51 7.70
CA TRP A 102 9.99 -23.67 6.58
C TRP A 102 10.74 -22.33 6.62
N GLU A 103 10.79 -21.66 7.79
CA GLU A 103 11.56 -20.43 8.01
C GLU A 103 13.03 -20.62 7.63
N GLN A 104 13.69 -21.67 8.14
CA GLN A 104 15.10 -21.94 7.88
C GLN A 104 15.42 -22.14 6.38
N LYS A 105 14.51 -22.78 5.64
CA LYS A 105 14.68 -23.04 4.20
C LYS A 105 14.51 -21.79 3.34
N ASN A 106 13.78 -20.76 3.83
CA ASN A 106 13.39 -19.59 3.04
C ASN A 106 14.03 -18.28 3.52
N THR A 107 15.01 -18.34 4.42
CA THR A 107 15.74 -17.13 4.84
C THR A 107 16.74 -16.72 3.76
N LEU A 108 16.49 -15.61 3.08
CA LEU A 108 17.36 -15.06 2.04
C LEU A 108 18.42 -14.10 2.60
N LYS A 109 19.57 -13.99 1.92
CA LYS A 109 20.59 -12.97 2.20
C LYS A 109 20.25 -11.70 1.42
N ILE A 110 20.23 -10.57 2.12
CA ILE A 110 19.98 -9.25 1.53
C ILE A 110 21.25 -8.81 0.80
N ASN A 111 21.15 -8.53 -0.50
CA ASN A 111 22.19 -7.84 -1.25
C ASN A 111 21.97 -6.33 -1.11
N SER A 112 22.96 -5.61 -0.58
CA SER A 112 22.95 -4.15 -0.52
C SER A 112 23.50 -3.57 -1.82
N ILE A 113 22.71 -2.73 -2.49
CA ILE A 113 23.16 -1.86 -3.58
C ILE A 113 23.58 -0.53 -2.95
N GLU A 114 24.67 0.09 -3.41
CA GLU A 114 25.07 1.42 -2.94
C GLU A 114 23.94 2.44 -3.24
N PRO A 115 23.40 3.11 -2.22
CA PRO A 115 22.29 4.02 -2.40
C PRO A 115 22.76 5.31 -3.09
N LYS A 116 22.04 5.73 -4.15
CA LYS A 116 22.25 7.02 -4.82
C LYS A 116 21.11 7.96 -4.45
N PRO A 117 21.37 9.10 -3.77
CA PRO A 117 20.34 10.04 -3.38
C PRO A 117 19.56 10.59 -4.58
N LEU A 118 18.23 10.61 -4.47
CA LEU A 118 17.33 11.29 -5.40
C LEU A 118 16.72 12.52 -4.77
N LEU A 119 16.06 12.37 -3.61
CA LEU A 119 15.39 13.45 -2.89
C LEU A 119 15.93 13.52 -1.47
N GLU A 120 16.41 14.71 -1.06
CA GLU A 120 16.85 14.95 0.31
C GLU A 120 15.93 15.99 0.96
N LEU A 121 15.43 15.68 2.13
CA LEU A 121 14.64 16.58 2.97
C LEU A 121 15.51 16.99 4.16
N LYS A 122 15.69 18.31 4.35
CA LYS A 122 16.53 18.89 5.44
C LYS A 122 15.70 19.90 6.22
N ASP A 123 15.34 19.53 7.44
CA ASP A 123 14.53 20.31 8.37
C ASP A 123 13.19 20.76 7.76
N VAL A 124 12.58 19.86 6.97
CA VAL A 124 11.37 20.19 6.22
C VAL A 124 10.16 20.20 7.14
N GLY A 125 9.43 21.31 7.07
CA GLY A 125 8.22 21.54 7.84
C GLY A 125 7.21 22.40 7.11
N HIS A 126 6.01 22.55 7.70
CA HIS A 126 4.97 23.48 7.25
C HIS A 126 4.07 23.89 8.39
N ARG A 127 3.77 25.16 8.46
CA ARG A 127 2.85 25.76 9.43
C ARG A 127 1.68 26.40 8.71
N TYR A 128 0.47 25.93 8.97
CA TYR A 128 -0.73 26.64 8.51
C TYR A 128 -0.99 27.87 9.37
N SER A 129 -1.15 29.03 8.75
CA SER A 129 -1.30 30.34 9.43
C SER A 129 -2.44 30.45 10.45
N LYS A 130 -3.39 29.51 10.44
CA LYS A 130 -4.58 29.49 11.33
C LYS A 130 -4.57 28.34 12.35
N MET A 131 -3.56 27.47 12.37
CA MET A 131 -3.49 26.34 13.29
C MET A 131 -2.46 26.58 14.38
N GLN A 132 -2.81 26.22 15.63
CA GLN A 132 -1.87 26.27 16.77
C GLN A 132 -0.82 25.13 16.72
N VAL A 133 -1.07 24.08 15.94
CA VAL A 133 -0.19 22.91 15.85
C VAL A 133 0.42 22.84 14.45
N ASN A 134 1.74 22.63 14.37
CA ASN A 134 2.44 22.39 13.11
C ASN A 134 2.05 21.01 12.58
N PRO A 135 1.44 20.91 11.38
CA PRO A 135 1.06 19.63 10.80
C PRO A 135 2.26 18.81 10.35
N LEU A 136 3.43 19.44 10.17
CA LEU A 136 4.68 18.79 9.83
C LEU A 136 5.86 19.65 10.29
N HIS A 137 6.88 19.03 10.92
CA HIS A 137 8.08 19.74 11.38
C HIS A 137 9.28 18.80 11.43
N ASP A 138 10.47 19.37 11.24
CA ASP A 138 11.78 18.74 11.40
C ASP A 138 11.96 17.41 10.63
N VAL A 139 11.37 17.30 9.43
CA VAL A 139 11.52 16.09 8.64
C VAL A 139 12.87 16.07 7.95
N ASN A 140 13.69 15.10 8.35
CA ASN A 140 15.01 14.82 7.79
C ASN A 140 15.05 13.39 7.26
N THR A 141 15.22 13.21 5.95
CA THR A 141 15.38 11.90 5.30
C THR A 141 15.94 12.05 3.90
N THR A 142 16.54 10.99 3.38
CA THR A 142 17.03 10.91 2.01
C THR A 142 16.36 9.74 1.30
N ILE A 143 15.69 10.00 0.20
CA ILE A 143 15.09 9.01 -0.70
C ILE A 143 16.08 8.70 -1.80
N ASN A 144 16.38 7.43 -2.04
CA ASN A 144 17.33 7.02 -3.05
C ASN A 144 16.65 6.67 -4.38
N GLN A 145 17.44 6.70 -5.45
CA GLN A 145 16.96 6.24 -6.77
C GLN A 145 16.57 4.77 -6.71
N GLY A 146 15.39 4.45 -7.24
CA GLY A 146 14.87 3.09 -7.23
C GLY A 146 14.25 2.65 -5.89
N ASP A 147 14.19 3.52 -4.87
CA ASP A 147 13.44 3.20 -3.65
C ASP A 147 11.95 2.99 -3.95
N PHE A 148 11.34 2.01 -3.29
CA PHE A 148 9.91 1.82 -3.24
C PHE A 148 9.45 1.98 -1.79
N ILE A 149 8.95 3.17 -1.46
CA ILE A 149 8.75 3.62 -0.08
C ILE A 149 7.27 3.66 0.28
N SER A 150 6.91 3.16 1.45
CA SER A 150 5.61 3.43 2.07
C SER A 150 5.70 4.59 3.07
N ILE A 151 4.69 5.47 3.04
CA ILE A 151 4.49 6.54 4.02
C ILE A 151 3.29 6.15 4.86
N VAL A 152 3.49 5.91 6.15
CA VAL A 152 2.48 5.37 7.06
C VAL A 152 2.32 6.21 8.33
N GLY A 153 1.22 6.02 9.04
CA GLY A 153 0.88 6.74 10.27
C GLY A 153 -0.61 7.06 10.34
N GLN A 154 -1.08 7.50 11.49
CA GLN A 154 -2.50 7.82 11.69
C GLN A 154 -2.97 8.98 10.79
N ASN A 155 -4.30 9.14 10.67
CA ASN A 155 -4.88 10.29 9.99
C ASN A 155 -4.49 11.59 10.71
N GLY A 156 -4.11 12.60 9.93
CA GLY A 156 -3.60 13.87 10.48
C GLY A 156 -2.12 13.85 10.89
N ALA A 157 -1.38 12.74 10.71
CA ALA A 157 0.04 12.66 11.08
C ALA A 157 1.00 13.46 10.18
N GLY A 158 0.52 14.11 9.11
CA GLY A 158 1.36 14.92 8.23
C GLY A 158 1.73 14.27 6.89
N LYS A 159 1.31 13.03 6.61
CA LYS A 159 1.68 12.27 5.40
C LYS A 159 1.37 13.00 4.09
N THR A 160 0.11 13.36 3.88
CA THR A 160 -0.34 14.11 2.69
C THR A 160 0.26 15.51 2.64
N THR A 161 0.49 16.15 3.81
CA THR A 161 1.17 17.44 3.92
C THR A 161 2.59 17.34 3.37
N LEU A 162 3.36 16.31 3.75
CA LEU A 162 4.70 16.06 3.21
C LEU A 162 4.68 15.94 1.68
N CYS A 163 3.78 15.11 1.14
CA CYS A 163 3.69 14.92 -0.31
C CYS A 163 3.32 16.23 -1.04
N ARG A 164 2.42 17.03 -0.46
CA ARG A 164 2.06 18.36 -1.01
C ARG A 164 3.23 19.33 -0.99
N ILE A 165 4.04 19.29 0.05
CA ILE A 165 5.28 20.07 0.15
C ILE A 165 6.27 19.65 -0.95
N ILE A 166 6.55 18.37 -1.10
CA ILE A 166 7.47 17.84 -2.11
C ILE A 166 7.03 18.25 -3.52
N CYS A 167 5.73 18.22 -3.79
CA CYS A 167 5.15 18.63 -5.08
C CYS A 167 5.04 20.15 -5.27
N GLY A 168 5.29 20.96 -4.22
CA GLY A 168 5.19 22.41 -4.27
C GLY A 168 3.77 22.97 -4.20
N PHE A 169 2.76 22.14 -3.82
CA PHE A 169 1.38 22.62 -3.65
C PHE A 169 1.20 23.54 -2.44
N ILE A 170 2.08 23.41 -1.45
CA ILE A 170 2.18 24.26 -0.28
C ILE A 170 3.64 24.60 -0.02
N SER A 171 3.90 25.74 0.62
CA SER A 171 5.25 26.19 0.98
C SER A 171 5.88 25.26 2.01
N ASN A 172 7.21 25.22 2.06
CA ASN A 172 7.98 24.51 3.08
C ASN A 172 8.84 25.47 3.90
N GLU A 173 9.10 25.07 5.14
CA GLU A 173 10.28 25.45 5.91
C GLU A 173 11.38 24.43 5.58
N GLY A 174 12.66 24.75 5.82
CA GLY A 174 13.80 23.90 5.49
C GLY A 174 14.11 23.83 3.99
N ARG A 175 14.87 22.81 3.58
CA ARG A 175 15.33 22.65 2.19
C ARG A 175 14.92 21.29 1.62
N ILE A 176 14.61 21.31 0.32
CA ILE A 176 14.31 20.11 -0.48
C ILE A 176 15.27 20.09 -1.64
N LEU A 177 16.12 19.03 -1.70
CA LEU A 177 17.06 18.84 -2.80
C LEU A 177 16.60 17.66 -3.66
N LEU A 178 16.60 17.83 -4.97
CA LEU A 178 16.32 16.77 -5.94
C LEU A 178 17.55 16.61 -6.83
N ASN A 179 18.18 15.44 -6.83
CA ASN A 179 19.49 15.20 -7.47
C ASN A 179 20.56 16.21 -7.04
N GLY A 180 20.53 16.65 -5.77
CA GLY A 180 21.46 17.65 -5.23
C GLY A 180 21.12 19.12 -5.54
N GLU A 181 20.11 19.39 -6.37
CA GLU A 181 19.63 20.74 -6.69
C GLU A 181 18.52 21.18 -5.73
N ASP A 182 18.61 22.39 -5.17
CA ASP A 182 17.58 22.92 -4.28
C ASP A 182 16.32 23.32 -5.07
N ILE A 183 15.23 22.60 -4.80
CA ILE A 183 13.92 22.83 -5.43
C ILE A 183 12.93 23.57 -4.53
N SER A 184 13.35 24.04 -3.36
CA SER A 184 12.46 24.60 -2.33
C SER A 184 11.62 25.78 -2.85
N ASN A 185 12.18 26.58 -3.76
CA ASN A 185 11.54 27.75 -4.35
C ASN A 185 10.99 27.54 -5.77
N LEU A 186 11.11 26.33 -6.32
CA LEU A 186 10.58 26.02 -7.65
C LEU A 186 9.06 25.94 -7.62
N SER A 187 8.43 26.43 -8.69
CA SER A 187 6.98 26.36 -8.91
C SER A 187 6.50 24.91 -9.08
N ILE A 188 5.20 24.70 -8.92
CA ILE A 188 4.55 23.40 -9.19
C ILE A 188 4.91 22.91 -10.62
N LYS A 189 4.89 23.82 -11.60
CA LYS A 189 5.21 23.47 -12.99
C LYS A 189 6.62 22.92 -13.12
N GLU A 190 7.62 23.59 -12.55
CA GLU A 190 9.02 23.18 -12.60
C GLU A 190 9.23 21.83 -11.88
N ARG A 191 8.64 21.65 -10.69
CA ARG A 191 8.73 20.37 -9.95
C ARG A 191 8.02 19.24 -10.71
N SER A 192 6.93 19.53 -11.44
CA SER A 192 6.17 18.53 -12.21
C SER A 192 6.93 17.95 -13.40
N GLU A 193 8.07 18.54 -13.78
CA GLU A 193 8.96 17.95 -14.79
C GLU A 193 9.65 16.66 -14.29
N LYS A 194 9.86 16.55 -12.97
CA LYS A 194 10.60 15.45 -12.35
C LYS A 194 9.78 14.64 -11.32
N ILE A 195 8.70 15.23 -10.75
CA ILE A 195 7.88 14.64 -9.69
C ILE A 195 6.45 14.50 -10.18
N GLY A 196 5.93 13.27 -10.15
CA GLY A 196 4.54 12.97 -10.44
C GLY A 196 3.74 12.71 -9.17
N TYR A 197 2.51 13.22 -9.09
CA TYR A 197 1.61 12.97 -7.94
C TYR A 197 0.27 12.42 -8.42
N VAL A 198 -0.14 11.30 -7.86
CA VAL A 198 -1.43 10.65 -8.12
C VAL A 198 -2.29 10.74 -6.87
N MET A 199 -3.41 11.47 -6.97
CA MET A 199 -4.35 11.69 -5.86
C MET A 199 -5.15 10.43 -5.51
N GLN A 200 -5.69 10.39 -4.30
CA GLN A 200 -6.51 9.28 -3.81
C GLN A 200 -7.76 9.05 -4.69
N ASP A 201 -8.53 10.10 -4.98
CA ASP A 201 -9.70 10.03 -5.86
C ASP A 201 -9.34 10.41 -7.30
N PRO A 202 -9.43 9.47 -8.28
CA PRO A 202 -9.13 9.75 -9.67
C PRO A 202 -10.05 10.81 -10.27
N ASN A 203 -11.30 10.96 -9.78
CA ASN A 203 -12.23 11.95 -10.31
C ASN A 203 -11.76 13.40 -10.02
N GLN A 204 -10.90 13.62 -9.04
CA GLN A 204 -10.31 14.94 -8.76
C GLN A 204 -9.16 15.30 -9.72
N MET A 205 -8.60 14.32 -10.41
CA MET A 205 -7.52 14.53 -11.38
C MET A 205 -8.03 14.57 -12.82
N ILE A 206 -9.04 13.75 -13.12
CA ILE A 206 -9.56 13.60 -14.49
C ILE A 206 -10.29 14.87 -14.92
N SER A 207 -9.81 15.46 -16.02
CA SER A 207 -10.32 16.71 -16.59
C SER A 207 -10.91 16.55 -18.02
N GLN A 208 -10.50 15.51 -18.73
CA GLN A 208 -10.92 15.26 -20.11
C GLN A 208 -12.00 14.18 -20.19
N LYS A 209 -12.73 14.17 -21.32
CA LYS A 209 -13.79 13.17 -21.55
C LYS A 209 -13.25 11.83 -22.07
N MET A 210 -12.15 11.87 -22.84
CA MET A 210 -11.58 10.70 -23.51
C MET A 210 -10.28 10.29 -22.85
N ILE A 211 -10.01 8.98 -22.78
CA ILE A 211 -8.79 8.41 -22.18
C ILE A 211 -7.54 8.97 -22.85
N PHE A 212 -7.48 8.95 -24.20
CA PHE A 212 -6.36 9.48 -24.92
C PHE A 212 -6.07 10.94 -24.60
N ASP A 213 -7.11 11.77 -24.53
CA ASP A 213 -6.98 13.20 -24.30
C ASP A 213 -6.49 13.52 -22.88
N GLU A 214 -6.95 12.76 -21.88
CA GLU A 214 -6.50 12.90 -20.50
C GLU A 214 -5.01 12.58 -20.39
N VAL A 215 -4.57 11.45 -20.94
CA VAL A 215 -3.15 11.06 -20.88
C VAL A 215 -2.28 11.99 -21.72
N ALA A 216 -2.79 12.52 -22.83
CA ALA A 216 -2.07 13.44 -23.70
C ALA A 216 -1.94 14.87 -23.15
N LEU A 217 -2.77 15.25 -22.16
CA LEU A 217 -2.92 16.64 -21.72
C LEU A 217 -1.58 17.26 -21.30
N GLY A 218 -0.84 16.58 -20.44
CA GLY A 218 0.44 17.08 -19.93
C GLY A 218 1.51 17.26 -21.00
N LEU A 219 1.54 16.38 -22.04
CA LEU A 219 2.45 16.51 -23.17
C LEU A 219 2.05 17.67 -24.09
N ARG A 220 0.74 17.87 -24.32
CA ARG A 220 0.24 19.02 -25.10
C ARG A 220 0.63 20.35 -24.47
N LEU A 221 0.48 20.46 -23.16
CA LEU A 221 0.86 21.67 -22.40
C LEU A 221 2.37 21.94 -22.43
N ARG A 222 3.20 20.91 -22.65
CA ARG A 222 4.65 21.00 -22.82
C ARG A 222 5.09 21.20 -24.27
N GLY A 223 4.15 21.31 -25.22
CA GLY A 223 4.45 21.61 -26.63
C GLY A 223 5.03 20.44 -27.45
N TYR A 224 4.82 19.19 -27.01
CA TYR A 224 5.24 18.01 -27.78
C TYR A 224 4.53 17.93 -29.13
N SER A 225 5.22 17.37 -30.15
CA SER A 225 4.62 17.14 -31.46
C SER A 225 3.46 16.14 -31.41
N LYS A 226 2.51 16.24 -32.35
CA LYS A 226 1.37 15.28 -32.41
C LYS A 226 1.84 13.83 -32.55
N LYS A 227 2.98 13.59 -33.23
CA LYS A 227 3.55 12.25 -33.39
C LYS A 227 4.09 11.75 -32.07
N ASP A 228 4.91 12.53 -31.36
CA ASP A 228 5.50 12.13 -30.08
C ASP A 228 4.43 11.91 -29.02
N ILE A 229 3.40 12.77 -28.99
CA ILE A 229 2.24 12.60 -28.10
C ILE A 229 1.59 11.24 -28.33
N LYS A 230 1.30 10.89 -29.58
CA LYS A 230 0.65 9.62 -29.92
C LYS A 230 1.49 8.42 -29.47
N ASP A 231 2.79 8.46 -29.75
CA ASP A 231 3.69 7.36 -29.44
C ASP A 231 3.86 7.18 -27.92
N LYS A 232 4.11 8.27 -27.17
CA LYS A 232 4.24 8.25 -25.71
C LYS A 232 2.92 7.85 -25.02
N VAL A 233 1.78 8.39 -25.44
CA VAL A 233 0.46 8.03 -24.89
C VAL A 233 0.17 6.56 -25.10
N TYR A 234 0.42 6.03 -26.32
CA TYR A 234 0.18 4.62 -26.59
C TYR A 234 1.09 3.71 -25.78
N GLN A 235 2.33 4.11 -25.55
CA GLN A 235 3.26 3.39 -24.68
C GLN A 235 2.75 3.38 -23.22
N ALA A 236 2.40 4.54 -22.67
CA ALA A 236 1.87 4.64 -21.30
C ALA A 236 0.58 3.83 -21.12
N LEU A 237 -0.35 3.89 -22.10
CA LEU A 237 -1.58 3.11 -22.06
C LEU A 237 -1.34 1.60 -22.16
N LYS A 238 -0.33 1.14 -22.92
CA LYS A 238 0.06 -0.28 -22.95
C LYS A 238 0.58 -0.72 -21.60
N ILE A 239 1.47 0.06 -20.99
CA ILE A 239 2.04 -0.21 -19.67
C ILE A 239 0.92 -0.32 -18.62
N CYS A 240 -0.07 0.59 -18.65
CA CYS A 240 -1.21 0.60 -17.71
C CYS A 240 -2.33 -0.40 -18.06
N GLY A 241 -2.19 -1.22 -19.12
CA GLY A 241 -3.23 -2.17 -19.56
C GLY A 241 -4.49 -1.50 -20.10
N LEU A 242 -4.40 -0.23 -20.54
CA LEU A 242 -5.53 0.57 -21.02
C LEU A 242 -5.55 0.75 -22.56
N TYR A 243 -4.56 0.22 -23.28
CA TYR A 243 -4.47 0.38 -24.72
C TYR A 243 -5.71 -0.07 -25.51
N PRO A 244 -6.41 -1.17 -25.15
CA PRO A 244 -7.65 -1.55 -25.82
C PRO A 244 -8.75 -0.50 -25.69
N TYR A 245 -8.75 0.28 -24.62
CA TYR A 245 -9.76 1.30 -24.28
C TYR A 245 -9.36 2.72 -24.71
N ARG A 246 -8.25 2.90 -25.42
CA ARG A 246 -7.65 4.22 -25.75
C ARG A 246 -8.59 5.25 -26.38
N ASN A 247 -9.61 4.79 -27.10
CA ASN A 247 -10.60 5.62 -27.77
C ASN A 247 -11.94 5.67 -26.99
N TRP A 248 -11.98 5.17 -25.76
CA TRP A 248 -13.21 5.13 -24.96
C TRP A 248 -13.36 6.41 -24.13
N PRO A 249 -14.62 6.78 -23.82
CA PRO A 249 -14.89 7.82 -22.84
C PRO A 249 -14.55 7.32 -21.44
N ILE A 250 -13.99 8.19 -20.59
CA ILE A 250 -13.61 7.86 -19.21
C ILE A 250 -14.84 7.51 -18.36
N SER A 251 -16.02 8.03 -18.72
CA SER A 251 -17.28 7.72 -18.03
C SER A 251 -17.67 6.23 -18.10
N ALA A 252 -17.17 5.49 -19.09
CA ALA A 252 -17.42 4.06 -19.25
C ALA A 252 -16.48 3.16 -18.41
N LEU A 253 -15.52 3.76 -17.71
CA LEU A 253 -14.50 3.03 -16.96
C LEU A 253 -14.95 2.74 -15.52
N SER A 254 -14.53 1.59 -14.98
CA SER A 254 -14.58 1.31 -13.56
C SER A 254 -13.66 2.25 -12.76
N PHE A 255 -13.86 2.33 -11.44
CA PHE A 255 -13.01 3.16 -10.58
C PHE A 255 -11.53 2.76 -10.67
N GLY A 256 -11.21 1.46 -10.66
CA GLY A 256 -9.84 0.96 -10.82
C GLY A 256 -9.23 1.29 -12.19
N GLN A 257 -10.03 1.26 -13.28
CA GLN A 257 -9.56 1.70 -14.59
C GLN A 257 -9.31 3.21 -14.63
N LYS A 258 -10.17 4.02 -14.02
CA LYS A 258 -9.94 5.47 -13.87
C LYS A 258 -8.66 5.75 -13.10
N LYS A 259 -8.37 5.00 -12.04
CA LYS A 259 -7.11 5.10 -11.29
C LYS A 259 -5.90 4.81 -12.19
N ARG A 260 -5.99 3.78 -13.04
CA ARG A 260 -4.93 3.50 -14.04
C ARG A 260 -4.79 4.61 -15.09
N VAL A 261 -5.87 5.30 -15.47
CA VAL A 261 -5.80 6.49 -16.35
C VAL A 261 -5.00 7.60 -15.68
N THR A 262 -5.28 7.90 -14.38
CA THR A 262 -4.52 8.94 -13.66
C THR A 262 -3.04 8.57 -13.49
N ILE A 263 -2.72 7.30 -13.29
CA ILE A 263 -1.32 6.84 -13.27
C ILE A 263 -0.69 7.02 -14.67
N ALA A 264 -1.41 6.66 -15.75
CA ALA A 264 -0.91 6.81 -17.12
C ALA A 264 -0.65 8.28 -17.49
N SER A 265 -1.52 9.22 -17.04
CA SER A 265 -1.35 10.66 -17.31
C SER A 265 -0.14 11.27 -16.57
N ILE A 266 0.30 10.65 -15.49
CA ILE A 266 1.56 11.02 -14.82
C ILE A 266 2.74 10.30 -15.45
N LEU A 267 2.62 9.01 -15.70
CA LEU A 267 3.71 8.19 -16.23
C LEU A 267 4.19 8.65 -17.62
N VAL A 268 3.28 9.13 -18.48
CA VAL A 268 3.60 9.63 -19.81
C VAL A 268 4.59 10.80 -19.81
N LEU A 269 4.71 11.49 -18.68
CA LEU A 269 5.65 12.60 -18.45
C LEU A 269 7.03 12.12 -17.99
N GLU A 270 7.20 10.81 -17.78
CA GLU A 270 8.47 10.16 -17.41
C GLU A 270 9.11 10.70 -16.13
N PRO A 271 8.35 10.93 -15.03
CA PRO A 271 8.91 11.50 -13.82
C PRO A 271 10.01 10.60 -13.21
N GLU A 272 10.92 11.19 -12.44
CA GLU A 272 11.95 10.47 -11.67
C GLU A 272 11.39 9.92 -10.36
N LEU A 273 10.47 10.67 -9.74
CA LEU A 273 9.75 10.30 -8.51
C LEU A 273 8.24 10.27 -8.76
N ILE A 274 7.60 9.18 -8.40
CA ILE A 274 6.14 9.02 -8.45
C ILE A 274 5.61 8.89 -7.03
N ILE A 275 4.72 9.79 -6.64
CA ILE A 275 4.03 9.77 -5.34
C ILE A 275 2.58 9.38 -5.57
N LEU A 276 2.10 8.35 -4.86
CA LEU A 276 0.72 7.89 -4.94
C LEU A 276 0.05 8.00 -3.56
N ASP A 277 -1.11 8.64 -3.53
CA ASP A 277 -1.92 8.75 -2.32
C ASP A 277 -3.00 7.67 -2.34
N GLU A 278 -2.90 6.68 -1.46
CA GLU A 278 -3.82 5.55 -1.30
C GLU A 278 -4.20 4.87 -2.64
N PRO A 279 -3.24 4.35 -3.42
CA PRO A 279 -3.51 3.87 -4.79
C PRO A 279 -4.48 2.69 -4.85
N THR A 280 -4.60 1.92 -3.75
CA THR A 280 -5.41 0.69 -3.67
C THR A 280 -6.65 0.84 -2.78
N ALA A 281 -6.93 2.04 -2.26
CA ALA A 281 -8.09 2.25 -1.39
C ALA A 281 -9.40 1.90 -2.11
N GLY A 282 -10.26 1.11 -1.45
CA GLY A 282 -11.56 0.71 -1.97
C GLY A 282 -11.51 -0.22 -3.19
N GLN A 283 -10.38 -0.89 -3.46
CA GLN A 283 -10.23 -1.85 -4.55
C GLN A 283 -10.43 -3.28 -4.04
N ASP A 284 -11.04 -4.13 -4.90
CA ASP A 284 -11.01 -5.58 -4.72
C ASP A 284 -9.58 -6.13 -4.89
N TRP A 285 -9.36 -7.36 -4.43
CA TRP A 285 -8.04 -7.99 -4.44
C TRP A 285 -7.43 -8.12 -5.85
N LYS A 286 -8.23 -8.38 -6.87
CA LYS A 286 -7.75 -8.50 -8.25
C LYS A 286 -7.23 -7.16 -8.76
N THR A 287 -8.01 -6.09 -8.62
CA THR A 287 -7.61 -4.73 -9.02
C THR A 287 -6.41 -4.24 -8.21
N TYR A 288 -6.39 -4.53 -6.90
CA TYR A 288 -5.24 -4.28 -6.03
C TYR A 288 -3.96 -4.89 -6.58
N THR A 289 -3.99 -6.20 -6.85
CA THR A 289 -2.81 -6.95 -7.36
C THR A 289 -2.34 -6.42 -8.71
N GLU A 290 -3.27 -6.08 -9.62
CA GLU A 290 -2.96 -5.50 -10.92
C GLU A 290 -2.23 -4.14 -10.79
N ILE A 291 -2.71 -3.25 -9.91
CA ILE A 291 -2.09 -1.94 -9.67
C ILE A 291 -0.70 -2.12 -9.06
N MET A 292 -0.57 -2.96 -8.04
CA MET A 292 0.70 -3.12 -7.32
C MET A 292 1.76 -3.84 -8.15
N SER A 293 1.39 -4.89 -8.90
CA SER A 293 2.30 -5.55 -9.84
C SER A 293 2.77 -4.60 -10.94
N PHE A 294 1.90 -3.70 -11.38
CA PHE A 294 2.27 -2.65 -12.32
C PHE A 294 3.29 -1.66 -11.71
N LEU A 295 3.05 -1.18 -10.48
CA LEU A 295 3.99 -0.28 -9.80
C LEU A 295 5.33 -0.96 -9.51
N LYS A 296 5.33 -2.25 -9.13
CA LYS A 296 6.55 -3.06 -8.97
C LYS A 296 7.38 -3.08 -10.26
N LYS A 297 6.76 -3.34 -11.40
CA LYS A 297 7.45 -3.31 -12.71
C LYS A 297 8.05 -1.95 -13.04
N LEU A 298 7.38 -0.84 -12.70
CA LEU A 298 7.94 0.50 -12.88
C LEU A 298 9.16 0.73 -11.98
N ASN A 299 9.11 0.25 -10.74
CA ASN A 299 10.23 0.35 -9.81
C ASN A 299 11.43 -0.49 -10.29
N GLU A 300 11.21 -1.71 -10.76
CA GLU A 300 12.22 -2.57 -11.37
C GLU A 300 12.88 -1.94 -12.62
N GLN A 301 12.18 -1.03 -13.30
CA GLN A 301 12.71 -0.20 -14.38
C GLN A 301 13.48 1.04 -13.89
N GLY A 302 13.73 1.15 -12.60
CA GLY A 302 14.51 2.23 -11.97
C GLY A 302 13.69 3.45 -11.53
N LYS A 303 12.34 3.42 -11.60
CA LYS A 303 11.52 4.52 -11.08
C LYS A 303 11.47 4.49 -9.56
N THR A 304 11.63 5.66 -8.94
CA THR A 304 11.46 5.83 -7.49
C THR A 304 9.99 6.05 -7.19
N ILE A 305 9.44 5.27 -6.23
CA ILE A 305 8.02 5.28 -5.92
C ILE A 305 7.81 5.52 -4.43
N MET A 306 6.93 6.45 -4.07
CA MET A 306 6.46 6.69 -2.72
C MET A 306 4.95 6.47 -2.66
N ILE A 307 4.46 5.66 -1.71
CA ILE A 307 3.05 5.37 -1.55
C ILE A 307 2.60 5.76 -0.14
N ILE A 308 1.60 6.64 -0.04
CA ILE A 308 0.85 6.78 1.22
C ILE A 308 -0.12 5.62 1.30
N THR A 309 -0.10 4.86 2.40
CA THR A 309 -1.00 3.74 2.58
C THR A 309 -1.34 3.47 4.04
N HIS A 310 -2.52 2.92 4.27
CA HIS A 310 -2.94 2.29 5.53
C HIS A 310 -2.96 0.76 5.43
N ASP A 311 -2.54 0.21 4.30
CA ASP A 311 -2.49 -1.23 4.09
C ASP A 311 -1.11 -1.78 4.48
N MET A 312 -1.06 -2.51 5.59
CA MET A 312 0.18 -3.09 6.11
C MET A 312 0.73 -4.21 5.22
N TYR A 313 -0.14 -4.86 4.44
CA TYR A 313 0.28 -5.87 3.46
C TYR A 313 1.03 -5.25 2.31
N LEU A 314 0.42 -4.21 1.71
CA LEU A 314 1.06 -3.44 0.65
C LEU A 314 2.44 -2.98 1.09
N MET A 315 2.53 -2.45 2.31
CA MET A 315 3.77 -1.98 2.87
C MET A 315 4.83 -3.10 2.93
N MET A 316 4.50 -4.26 3.48
CA MET A 316 5.45 -5.37 3.62
C MET A 316 5.82 -6.01 2.28
N GLU A 317 4.83 -6.22 1.42
CA GLU A 317 4.98 -7.01 0.21
C GLU A 317 5.72 -6.25 -0.91
N TYR A 318 5.41 -4.95 -1.06
CA TYR A 318 5.87 -4.17 -2.20
C TYR A 318 6.94 -3.13 -1.87
N THR A 319 7.03 -2.67 -0.63
CA THR A 319 7.99 -1.62 -0.30
C THR A 319 9.26 -2.18 0.36
N ASN A 320 10.38 -1.54 0.11
CA ASN A 320 11.66 -1.90 0.73
C ASN A 320 12.01 -1.00 1.92
N ARG A 321 11.26 0.09 2.12
CA ARG A 321 11.49 1.10 3.14
C ARG A 321 10.17 1.75 3.55
N SER A 322 10.06 2.15 4.81
CA SER A 322 8.87 2.80 5.37
C SER A 322 9.23 4.04 6.16
N LEU A 323 8.53 5.13 5.86
CA LEU A 323 8.56 6.37 6.62
C LEU A 323 7.32 6.42 7.51
N ALA A 324 7.50 6.32 8.83
CA ALA A 324 6.41 6.35 9.78
C ALA A 324 6.26 7.73 10.41
N PHE A 325 5.05 8.29 10.35
CA PHE A 325 4.72 9.60 10.87
C PHE A 325 3.77 9.52 12.06
N ALA A 326 4.01 10.36 13.06
CA ALA A 326 3.10 10.63 14.16
C ALA A 326 3.21 12.08 14.60
N ASN A 327 2.07 12.75 14.82
CA ASN A 327 2.00 14.12 15.32
C ASN A 327 2.85 15.15 14.53
N GLY A 328 2.99 14.95 13.22
CA GLY A 328 3.77 15.85 12.36
C GLY A 328 5.26 15.57 12.31
N GLU A 329 5.75 14.51 12.96
CA GLU A 329 7.15 14.11 12.99
C GLU A 329 7.38 12.80 12.23
N LEU A 330 8.56 12.67 11.62
CA LEU A 330 9.08 11.40 11.13
C LEU A 330 9.66 10.61 12.31
N ILE A 331 8.88 9.65 12.84
CA ILE A 331 9.26 8.87 14.03
C ILE A 331 10.09 7.63 13.72
N ALA A 332 10.08 7.16 12.47
CA ALA A 332 10.92 6.06 12.00
C ALA A 332 11.10 6.13 10.49
N ASP A 333 12.30 5.75 10.05
CA ASP A 333 12.73 5.53 8.68
C ASP A 333 13.46 4.19 8.66
N THR A 334 12.76 3.12 8.25
CA THR A 334 13.23 1.77 8.46
C THR A 334 12.61 0.76 7.49
N ASP A 335 13.06 -0.48 7.55
CA ASP A 335 12.45 -1.62 6.89
C ASP A 335 10.98 -1.83 7.34
N PRO A 336 10.04 -2.14 6.42
CA PRO A 336 8.62 -2.31 6.72
C PRO A 336 8.34 -3.37 7.79
N ILE A 337 9.05 -4.49 7.76
CA ILE A 337 8.87 -5.60 8.69
C ILE A 337 9.29 -5.17 10.08
N LYS A 338 10.48 -4.55 10.20
CA LYS A 338 10.97 -4.00 11.46
C LYS A 338 10.02 -2.96 12.04
N LEU A 339 9.41 -2.12 11.19
CA LEU A 339 8.42 -1.13 11.64
C LEU A 339 7.21 -1.80 12.31
N LEU A 340 6.73 -2.94 11.79
CA LEU A 340 5.54 -3.65 12.31
C LEU A 340 5.83 -4.58 13.48
N THR A 341 7.10 -4.91 13.74
CA THR A 341 7.49 -5.84 14.82
C THR A 341 7.88 -5.08 16.10
N VAL A 342 8.40 -3.87 15.99
CA VAL A 342 8.78 -3.04 17.14
C VAL A 342 7.56 -2.44 17.81
N LYS A 343 7.17 -2.97 18.98
CA LYS A 343 5.93 -2.60 19.71
C LYS A 343 5.73 -1.10 19.90
N ASN A 344 6.79 -0.37 20.21
CA ASN A 344 6.71 1.08 20.44
C ASN A 344 6.39 1.85 19.14
N LEU A 345 7.00 1.46 18.00
CA LEU A 345 6.76 2.09 16.71
C LEU A 345 5.33 1.82 16.22
N VAL A 346 4.87 0.56 16.32
CA VAL A 346 3.50 0.18 15.99
C VAL A 346 2.49 1.02 16.76
N LYS A 347 2.70 1.20 18.09
CA LYS A 347 1.80 1.99 18.93
C LYS A 347 1.84 3.48 18.57
N LYS A 348 3.03 4.07 18.39
CA LYS A 348 3.20 5.50 18.09
C LYS A 348 2.65 5.88 16.72
N ALA A 349 2.87 5.04 15.71
CA ALA A 349 2.36 5.26 14.36
C ALA A 349 0.90 4.81 14.18
N ALA A 350 0.26 4.25 15.23
CA ALA A 350 -1.08 3.67 15.21
C ALA A 350 -1.26 2.61 14.09
N LEU A 351 -0.24 1.76 13.91
CA LEU A 351 -0.25 0.68 12.94
C LEU A 351 -0.86 -0.59 13.54
N LYS A 352 -1.33 -1.48 12.68
CA LYS A 352 -1.77 -2.82 13.07
C LYS A 352 -0.64 -3.82 12.82
N ARG A 353 -0.46 -4.77 13.74
CA ARG A 353 0.39 -5.93 13.49
C ARG A 353 -0.29 -6.88 12.52
N THR A 354 0.51 -7.68 11.85
CA THR A 354 0.00 -8.71 10.96
C THR A 354 -0.19 -10.02 11.70
N SER A 355 -1.09 -10.84 11.21
CA SER A 355 -1.32 -12.19 11.75
C SER A 355 -0.10 -13.11 11.62
N LEU A 356 0.83 -12.82 10.69
CA LEU A 356 2.12 -13.54 10.60
C LEU A 356 2.97 -13.37 11.86
N TYR A 357 3.04 -12.14 12.38
CA TYR A 357 3.78 -11.88 13.60
C TYR A 357 3.13 -12.58 14.80
N ASP A 358 1.79 -12.57 14.88
CA ASP A 358 1.05 -13.22 15.94
C ASP A 358 1.19 -14.75 15.84
N LEU A 359 1.18 -15.32 14.63
CA LEU A 359 1.46 -16.73 14.38
C LEU A 359 2.88 -17.11 14.84
N ALA A 360 3.89 -16.34 14.48
CA ALA A 360 5.27 -16.59 14.90
C ALA A 360 5.43 -16.57 16.44
N LYS A 361 4.73 -15.65 17.10
CA LYS A 361 4.71 -15.58 18.56
C LYS A 361 4.00 -16.76 19.21
N LYS A 362 2.83 -17.15 18.71
CA LYS A 362 2.06 -18.27 19.23
C LYS A 362 2.87 -19.56 19.25
N TYR A 363 3.59 -19.82 18.16
CA TYR A 363 4.39 -21.05 18.05
C TYR A 363 5.84 -20.91 18.49
N ASN A 364 6.18 -19.81 19.21
CA ASN A 364 7.51 -19.58 19.79
C ASN A 364 8.63 -19.75 18.76
N LEU A 365 8.46 -19.15 17.57
CA LEU A 365 9.54 -19.11 16.59
C LEU A 365 10.67 -18.24 17.12
N ASN A 366 11.92 -18.62 16.81
CA ASN A 366 13.11 -17.99 17.40
C ASN A 366 13.19 -16.49 17.11
N ASN A 367 12.78 -16.09 15.92
CA ASN A 367 12.77 -14.69 15.50
C ASN A 367 11.52 -14.40 14.64
N PRO A 368 10.46 -13.80 15.21
CA PRO A 368 9.27 -13.42 14.46
C PRO A 368 9.54 -12.54 13.23
N ASP A 369 10.55 -11.67 13.29
CA ASP A 369 10.91 -10.79 12.18
C ASP A 369 11.46 -11.60 10.99
N ASN A 370 12.29 -12.60 11.27
CA ASN A 370 12.83 -13.49 10.23
C ASN A 370 11.74 -14.33 9.58
N PHE A 371 10.78 -14.83 10.36
CA PHE A 371 9.65 -15.57 9.83
C PHE A 371 8.79 -14.70 8.89
N VAL A 372 8.45 -13.49 9.33
CA VAL A 372 7.68 -12.54 8.50
C VAL A 372 8.47 -12.22 7.22
N ARG A 373 9.78 -12.00 7.32
CA ARG A 373 10.65 -11.73 6.17
C ARG A 373 10.68 -12.91 5.21
N ALA A 374 10.93 -14.12 5.69
CA ALA A 374 10.94 -15.33 4.86
C ALA A 374 9.61 -15.52 4.12
N TYR A 375 8.48 -15.22 4.79
CA TYR A 375 7.17 -15.27 4.15
C TYR A 375 7.04 -14.23 3.03
N ILE A 376 7.36 -12.98 3.30
CA ILE A 376 7.26 -11.88 2.32
C ILE A 376 8.19 -12.13 1.13
N ASP A 377 9.43 -12.54 1.37
CA ASP A 377 10.38 -12.85 0.29
C ASP A 377 9.85 -13.99 -0.59
N SER A 378 9.25 -15.03 0.00
CA SER A 378 8.63 -16.12 -0.75
C SER A 378 7.38 -15.73 -1.56
N GLU A 379 6.77 -14.56 -1.29
CA GLU A 379 5.69 -14.00 -2.10
C GLU A 379 6.22 -13.09 -3.22
N ARG A 380 7.37 -12.43 -2.99
CA ARG A 380 8.02 -11.55 -3.98
C ARG A 380 8.62 -12.31 -5.16
N ASP A 381 8.98 -13.58 -4.96
CA ASP A 381 9.61 -14.46 -5.98
C ASP A 381 8.57 -15.09 -6.94
N LYS A 382 7.28 -14.85 -6.74
CA LYS A 382 6.19 -15.25 -7.64
C LYS A 382 5.90 -14.20 -8.69
#